data_ce16c542e0d72eacc48babae50f4d1cd
#
_entry.id   ce16c542e0d72eacc48babae50f4d1cd
#
_cell.length_a   1.000
_cell.length_b   1.000
_cell.length_c   1.000
_cell.angle_alpha   90.00
_cell.angle_beta   90.00
_cell.angle_gamma   90.00
#
_symmetry.space_group_name_H-M   'P 1'
#
loop_
_entity.id
_entity.type
_entity.pdbx_description
1 polymer ?
#
loop_
_entity_poly.entity_id
_entity_poly.type
_entity_poly.pdbx_seq_one_letter_code
_entity_poly.pdbx_strand_id
1 'polypeptide(L)' 'MEIIEALNVVSGAEDWLADDGGYKPEIVNAWQFFVDSGIIGHLTEWYRFYARYMIDNEVICPPQNDPHFFRSSAAH' A
#
# COMPACT_ATOMS: atom_id res chain seq x y z
N MET A 1 -1.23 -0.99 -14.21
CA MET A 1 -0.46 -2.00 -13.45
C MET A 1 -1.36 -3.17 -13.12
N GLU A 2 -0.85 -4.36 -13.21
CA GLU A 2 -1.61 -5.56 -12.89
C GLU A 2 -1.20 -6.11 -11.53
N ILE A 3 -2.06 -6.97 -10.94
CA ILE A 3 -1.82 -7.52 -9.60
C ILE A 3 -0.49 -8.25 -9.52
N ILE A 4 -0.20 -9.11 -10.51
CA ILE A 4 1.05 -9.88 -10.50
C ILE A 4 2.25 -8.94 -10.59
N GLU A 5 2.16 -7.92 -11.42
CA GLU A 5 3.22 -6.94 -11.57
C GLU A 5 3.45 -6.19 -10.25
N ALA A 6 2.38 -5.75 -9.62
CA ALA A 6 2.49 -5.03 -8.36
C ALA A 6 3.09 -5.92 -7.26
N LEU A 7 2.68 -7.18 -7.19
CA LEU A 7 3.22 -8.13 -6.23
C LEU A 7 4.71 -8.36 -6.48
N ASN A 8 5.12 -8.46 -7.74
CA ASN A 8 6.52 -8.64 -8.08
C ASN A 8 7.36 -7.42 -7.71
N VAL A 9 6.81 -6.24 -7.90
CA VAL A 9 7.51 -5.01 -7.52
C VAL A 9 7.78 -4.98 -6.02
N VAL A 10 6.76 -5.31 -5.23
CA VAL A 10 6.88 -5.26 -3.77
C VAL A 10 7.76 -6.40 -3.24
N SER A 11 7.52 -7.62 -3.71
CA SER A 11 8.22 -8.79 -3.18
C SER A 11 9.62 -8.95 -3.76
N GLY A 12 9.84 -8.45 -4.96
CA GLY A 12 11.13 -8.56 -5.63
C GLY A 12 12.11 -7.44 -5.31
N ALA A 13 11.65 -6.38 -4.69
CA ALA A 13 12.52 -5.26 -4.36
C ALA A 13 13.37 -5.58 -3.14
N GLU A 14 14.67 -5.36 -3.26
CA GLU A 14 15.57 -5.54 -2.12
C GLU A 14 15.42 -4.40 -1.13
N ASP A 15 15.10 -3.22 -1.65
CA ASP A 15 14.99 -2.03 -0.83
C ASP A 15 13.84 -1.17 -1.38
N TRP A 16 12.94 -0.81 -0.49
CA TRP A 16 11.79 0.02 -0.86
C TRP A 16 12.12 1.52 -0.85
N LEU A 17 13.22 1.89 -0.22
CA LEU A 17 13.59 3.29 -0.08
C LEU A 17 14.51 3.72 -1.20
N ALA A 18 14.30 4.94 -1.67
CA ALA A 18 15.19 5.57 -2.63
C ALA A 18 16.37 6.22 -1.91
N ASP A 19 17.35 6.68 -2.69
CA ASP A 19 18.55 7.28 -2.15
C ASP A 19 18.27 8.56 -1.36
N ASP A 20 17.15 9.22 -1.67
CA ASP A 20 16.77 10.47 -1.00
C ASP A 20 16.02 10.25 0.30
N GLY A 21 15.87 9.00 0.71
CA GLY A 21 15.18 8.67 1.96
C GLY A 21 13.69 8.43 1.83
N GLY A 22 13.10 8.73 0.67
CA GLY A 22 11.70 8.46 0.40
C GLY A 22 11.49 7.09 -0.24
N TYR A 23 10.25 6.67 -0.37
CA TYR A 23 9.95 5.41 -1.04
C TYR A 23 10.14 5.54 -2.54
N LYS A 24 10.59 4.47 -3.17
CA LYS A 24 10.73 4.43 -4.62
C LYS A 24 9.36 4.61 -5.28
N PRO A 25 9.27 5.36 -6.39
CA PRO A 25 7.98 5.59 -7.05
C PRO A 25 7.24 4.30 -7.41
N GLU A 26 7.96 3.30 -7.85
CA GLU A 26 7.37 2.01 -8.22
C GLU A 26 6.75 1.31 -7.01
N ILE A 27 7.36 1.46 -5.84
CA ILE A 27 6.82 0.89 -4.59
C ILE A 27 5.54 1.63 -4.20
N VAL A 28 5.56 2.95 -4.26
CA VAL A 28 4.39 3.77 -3.96
C VAL A 28 3.24 3.41 -4.91
N ASN A 29 3.54 3.29 -6.20
CA ASN A 29 2.51 2.97 -7.18
C ASN A 29 1.91 1.58 -6.96
N ALA A 30 2.74 0.61 -6.61
CA ALA A 30 2.26 -0.74 -6.35
C ALA A 30 1.34 -0.78 -5.13
N TRP A 31 1.73 -0.13 -4.04
CA TRP A 31 0.91 -0.09 -2.83
C TRP A 31 -0.39 0.70 -3.06
N GLN A 32 -0.30 1.81 -3.78
CA GLN A 32 -1.49 2.58 -4.13
C GLN A 32 -2.44 1.75 -4.98
N PHE A 33 -1.92 0.96 -5.90
CA PHE A 33 -2.72 0.05 -6.71
C PHE A 33 -3.44 -0.99 -5.84
N PHE A 34 -2.74 -1.58 -4.87
CA PHE A 34 -3.35 -2.55 -3.97
C PHE A 34 -4.55 -1.95 -3.24
N VAL A 35 -4.38 -0.73 -2.77
CA VAL A 35 -5.42 -0.04 -2.01
C VAL A 35 -6.58 0.38 -2.91
N ASP A 36 -6.27 1.00 -4.05
CA ASP A 36 -7.30 1.53 -4.96
C ASP A 36 -8.13 0.43 -5.60
N SER A 37 -7.52 -0.70 -5.92
CA SER A 37 -8.23 -1.81 -6.55
C SER A 37 -9.03 -2.64 -5.55
N GLY A 38 -8.76 -2.46 -4.25
CA GLY A 38 -9.40 -3.26 -3.22
C GLY A 38 -8.77 -4.62 -3.00
N ILE A 39 -7.76 -4.97 -3.78
CA ILE A 39 -7.12 -6.28 -3.65
C ILE A 39 -6.44 -6.44 -2.29
N ILE A 40 -6.12 -5.32 -1.65
CA ILE A 40 -5.47 -5.36 -0.34
C ILE A 40 -6.30 -6.14 0.69
N GLY A 41 -7.61 -6.13 0.56
CA GLY A 41 -8.50 -6.87 1.45
C GLY A 41 -8.42 -8.38 1.25
N HIS A 42 -7.86 -8.84 0.14
CA HIS A 42 -7.69 -10.25 -0.17
C HIS A 42 -6.28 -10.74 0.06
N LEU A 43 -5.38 -9.84 0.42
CA LEU A 43 -4.00 -10.20 0.73
C LEU A 43 -3.85 -10.51 2.21
N THR A 44 -2.70 -11.03 2.60
CA THR A 44 -2.46 -11.38 4.00
C THR A 44 -2.40 -10.14 4.88
N GLU A 45 -2.47 -10.35 6.18
CA GLU A 45 -2.40 -9.25 7.15
C GLU A 45 -1.13 -8.43 7.02
N TRP A 46 -0.02 -9.06 6.61
CA TRP A 46 1.24 -8.37 6.41
C TRP A 46 1.07 -7.20 5.42
N TYR A 47 0.37 -7.46 4.31
CA TYR A 47 0.13 -6.41 3.31
C TYR A 47 -0.79 -5.33 3.86
N ARG A 48 -1.83 -5.72 4.57
CA ARG A 48 -2.75 -4.74 5.14
C ARG A 48 -2.06 -3.87 6.19
N PHE A 49 -1.18 -4.47 6.97
CA PHE A 49 -0.41 -3.73 7.98
C PHE A 49 0.44 -2.65 7.32
N TYR A 50 1.18 -3.01 6.29
CA TYR A 50 2.04 -2.05 5.62
C TYR A 50 1.25 -1.00 4.85
N ALA A 51 0.13 -1.38 4.22
CA ALA A 51 -0.72 -0.42 3.54
C ALA A 51 -1.23 0.64 4.52
N ARG A 52 -1.67 0.19 5.68
CA ARG A 52 -2.13 1.11 6.71
C ARG A 52 -0.99 2.01 7.20
N TYR A 53 0.16 1.44 7.40
CA TYR A 53 1.34 2.21 7.82
C TYR A 53 1.66 3.30 6.79
N MET A 54 1.62 2.97 5.52
CA MET A 54 1.89 3.93 4.47
C MET A 54 0.83 5.01 4.37
N ILE A 55 -0.43 4.65 4.58
CA ILE A 55 -1.52 5.62 4.60
C ILE A 55 -1.36 6.58 5.79
N ASP A 56 -1.04 6.03 6.95
CA ASP A 56 -0.86 6.83 8.16
C ASP A 56 0.32 7.81 8.02
N ASN A 57 1.31 7.45 7.24
CA ASN A 57 2.48 8.30 7.00
C ASN A 57 2.33 9.14 5.73
N GLU A 58 1.14 9.15 5.13
CA GLU A 58 0.83 9.94 3.96
C GLU A 58 1.67 9.59 2.73
N VAL A 59 2.20 8.36 2.69
CA VAL A 59 2.93 7.87 1.53
C VAL A 59 1.97 7.55 0.39
N ILE A 60 0.82 6.96 0.72
CA ILE A 60 -0.24 6.66 -0.25
C ILE A 60 -1.56 7.17 0.31
N CYS A 61 -2.56 7.23 -0.56
CA CYS A 61 -3.90 7.68 -0.17
C CYS A 61 -4.79 6.50 0.17
N PRO A 62 -5.75 6.66 1.11
CA PRO A 62 -6.72 5.60 1.38
C PRO A 62 -7.63 5.39 0.16
N PRO A 63 -8.29 4.22 0.08
CA PRO A 63 -9.14 3.93 -1.07
C PRO A 63 -10.32 4.90 -1.12
N GLN A 64 -10.57 5.45 -2.30
CA GLN A 64 -11.65 6.42 -2.45
C GLN A 64 -13.03 5.80 -2.39
N ASN A 65 -13.13 4.53 -2.76
CA ASN A 65 -14.38 3.79 -2.71
C ASN A 65 -14.79 3.46 -1.29
N ASP A 66 -13.84 3.40 -0.39
CA ASP A 66 -14.07 3.02 0.99
C ASP A 66 -13.18 3.87 1.89
N PRO A 67 -13.59 5.11 2.16
CA PRO A 67 -12.77 6.01 2.99
C PRO A 67 -12.64 5.53 4.42
N HIS A 68 -13.44 4.53 4.81
CA HIS A 68 -13.39 3.96 6.15
C HIS A 68 -12.62 2.65 6.21
N PHE A 69 -11.91 2.31 5.15
CA PHE A 69 -11.24 1.02 5.03
C PHE A 69 -10.39 0.69 6.27
N PHE A 70 -9.63 1.65 6.76
CA PHE A 70 -8.81 1.46 7.97
C PHE A 70 -9.33 2.22 9.18
N ARG A 71 -10.44 2.89 9.05
CA ARG A 71 -10.91 3.78 10.10
C ARG A 71 -11.54 3.09 11.28
N SER A 72 -12.06 1.90 11.07
CA SER A 72 -12.73 1.18 12.14
C SER A 72 -11.82 0.99 13.36
N SER A 73 -10.54 0.84 13.13
CA SER A 73 -9.59 0.65 14.23
C SER A 73 -9.29 1.96 14.96
N ALA A 74 -9.53 3.08 14.33
CA ALA A 74 -9.26 4.38 14.91
C ALA A 74 -10.50 5.02 15.52
N ALA A 75 -11.64 4.41 15.37
CA ALA A 75 -12.91 4.98 15.76
C ALA A 75 -13.14 4.98 17.26
N HIS A 76 -12.17 4.61 17.97
CA HIS A 76 -12.32 4.58 19.43
C HIS A 76 -11.16 5.10 20.16
#